data_ebb93e0a1ab92a0311507312957955b2
#
_entry.id   ebb93e0a1ab92a0311507312957955b2
#
_cell.length_a   1.000
_cell.length_b   1.000
_cell.length_c   1.000
_cell.angle_alpha   90.00
_cell.angle_beta   90.00
_cell.angle_gamma   90.00
#
_symmetry.space_group_name_H-M   'P 1'
#
loop_
_entity.id
_entity.type
_entity.pdbx_description
1 polymer ?
#
loop_
_entity_poly.entity_id
_entity_poly.type
_entity_poly.pdbx_seq_one_letter_code
_entity_poly.pdbx_strand_id
1 'polypeptide(L)'
;MIFFYPFRFLLIVLALLLIGPEQSYAQNNAQNKGGKDSQNITRLTLEARLTKDGQTIENGLEWRIFGQNLGPDGKLPLLLETIGGTKSFDITQGDYLVHVAYGHAALVRKVSVEKASTVVFELNAGGLKLDAIAAIDTPIPAKYLQFDVYDSEQNEFGERKLIARAVGAGKIIPFPAGTYHVISRFGETNAEIGADLRVQPGKVTAANLEHRAAILTFRLVSSAGGDAIADTSWSILTESGDLITESRSTFPTMVLAEGSYSAIAKHKGTIYSTNFEVKSGVFGDIEVLAIN
;
A
#
# COMPACT_ATOMS: atom_id res chain seq x y z
N MET A 1 -0.92 -6.26 19.69
CA MET A 1 -1.62 -5.05 20.16
C MET A 1 -1.61 -4.07 18.99
N ILE A 2 -2.70 -4.07 18.24
CA ILE A 2 -2.82 -3.37 16.94
C ILE A 2 -3.22 -1.93 17.25
N PHE A 3 -2.35 -0.99 16.97
CA PHE A 3 -2.72 0.43 17.02
C PHE A 3 -3.31 0.85 15.67
N PHE A 4 -4.65 0.91 15.63
CA PHE A 4 -5.38 1.65 14.62
C PHE A 4 -5.29 3.14 14.96
N TYR A 5 -4.72 3.96 14.08
CA TYR A 5 -4.88 5.40 14.11
C TYR A 5 -6.17 5.75 13.34
N PRO A 6 -7.21 6.27 13.98
CA PRO A 6 -8.35 6.84 13.27
C PRO A 6 -8.01 8.27 12.86
N PHE A 7 -8.08 8.55 11.59
CA PHE A 7 -8.12 9.89 11.04
C PHE A 7 -9.40 10.59 11.55
N ARG A 8 -9.26 11.49 12.50
CA ARG A 8 -10.36 12.30 13.00
C ARG A 8 -10.61 13.47 12.06
N PHE A 9 -11.71 13.41 11.32
CA PHE A 9 -12.33 14.59 10.72
C PHE A 9 -12.90 15.48 11.83
N LEU A 10 -12.39 16.68 11.94
CA LEU A 10 -12.93 17.70 12.81
C LEU A 10 -14.04 18.45 12.05
N LEU A 11 -15.29 18.13 12.33
CA LEU A 11 -16.49 18.86 11.92
C LEU A 11 -16.65 20.04 12.89
N ILE A 12 -16.38 21.27 12.43
CA ILE A 12 -16.76 22.47 13.15
C ILE A 12 -18.13 22.93 12.64
N VAL A 13 -19.16 22.62 13.44
CA VAL A 13 -20.50 23.23 13.32
C VAL A 13 -20.48 24.48 14.18
N LEU A 14 -20.55 25.66 13.55
CA LEU A 14 -20.79 26.91 14.25
C LEU A 14 -22.23 27.36 13.98
N ALA A 15 -23.12 27.10 14.93
CA ALA A 15 -24.45 27.69 14.97
C ALA A 15 -24.37 28.98 15.76
N LEU A 16 -24.72 30.11 15.15
CA LEU A 16 -24.99 31.38 15.83
C LEU A 16 -26.37 31.86 15.44
N LEU A 17 -27.30 31.68 16.38
CA LEU A 17 -28.59 32.37 16.44
C LEU A 17 -28.35 33.75 17.07
N LEU A 18 -28.73 34.82 16.37
CA LEU A 18 -29.09 36.11 17.00
C LEU A 18 -30.30 36.71 16.29
N ILE A 19 -31.33 36.96 17.10
CA ILE A 19 -32.61 37.54 16.80
C ILE A 19 -32.54 39.07 16.96
N GLY A 20 -33.14 39.79 16.00
CA GLY A 20 -33.86 41.05 16.10
C GLY A 20 -33.11 42.33 15.78
N PRO A 21 -33.79 43.46 15.54
CA PRO A 21 -35.22 43.64 15.19
C PRO A 21 -35.45 44.35 13.84
N GLU A 22 -36.71 44.33 13.42
CA GLU A 22 -37.25 45.00 12.24
C GLU A 22 -37.05 46.52 12.26
N GLN A 23 -36.58 47.08 11.15
CA GLN A 23 -36.92 48.47 10.77
C GLN A 23 -37.22 48.53 9.27
N SER A 24 -38.45 48.88 8.99
CA SER A 24 -38.96 49.23 7.68
C SER A 24 -38.38 50.57 7.21
N TYR A 25 -37.80 50.62 6.00
CA TYR A 25 -37.68 51.84 5.21
C TYR A 25 -37.84 51.56 3.71
N ALA A 26 -38.90 52.17 3.22
CA ALA A 26 -39.18 52.73 1.89
C ALA A 26 -38.43 52.18 0.64
N GLN A 27 -39.30 51.84 -0.32
CA GLN A 27 -39.06 51.69 -1.75
C GLN A 27 -38.15 52.77 -2.34
N ASN A 28 -37.09 52.31 -3.02
CA ASN A 28 -36.53 53.04 -4.15
C ASN A 28 -36.32 52.05 -5.31
N ASN A 29 -37.09 52.24 -6.35
CA ASN A 29 -36.95 51.61 -7.65
C ASN A 29 -35.58 51.99 -8.23
N ALA A 30 -34.62 51.06 -8.15
CA ALA A 30 -33.49 51.03 -9.05
C ALA A 30 -33.58 49.72 -9.82
N GLN A 31 -33.92 49.79 -11.08
CA GLN A 31 -33.81 48.70 -12.04
C GLN A 31 -32.33 48.27 -12.12
N ASN A 32 -31.93 47.33 -11.29
CA ASN A 32 -30.68 46.63 -11.48
C ASN A 32 -30.97 45.49 -12.42
N LYS A 33 -30.61 45.64 -13.70
CA LYS A 33 -30.48 44.56 -14.65
C LYS A 33 -29.40 43.61 -14.12
N GLY A 34 -29.75 42.76 -13.20
CA GLY A 34 -28.98 41.60 -12.83
C GLY A 34 -28.95 40.68 -14.03
N GLY A 35 -27.89 40.76 -14.81
CA GLY A 35 -27.57 39.69 -15.74
C GLY A 35 -27.51 38.38 -14.94
N LYS A 36 -28.49 37.51 -15.12
CA LYS A 36 -28.34 36.09 -14.82
C LYS A 36 -27.21 35.66 -15.73
N ASP A 37 -26.00 35.54 -15.20
CA ASP A 37 -25.00 34.69 -15.79
C ASP A 37 -25.62 33.30 -15.84
N SER A 38 -26.25 32.98 -16.97
CA SER A 38 -26.70 31.65 -17.30
C SER A 38 -25.43 30.84 -17.42
N GLN A 39 -24.97 30.25 -16.29
CA GLN A 39 -23.86 29.31 -16.31
C GLN A 39 -24.26 28.21 -17.29
N ASN A 40 -23.60 28.19 -18.45
CA ASN A 40 -23.85 27.18 -19.46
C ASN A 40 -23.42 25.82 -18.93
N ILE A 41 -24.36 25.11 -18.33
CA ILE A 41 -24.15 23.76 -17.82
C ILE A 41 -24.18 22.79 -19.00
N THR A 42 -23.22 21.91 -19.04
CA THR A 42 -23.08 20.87 -20.07
C THR A 42 -22.65 19.55 -19.46
N ARG A 43 -22.80 18.46 -20.22
CA ARG A 43 -22.47 17.12 -19.73
C ARG A 43 -21.03 16.74 -20.09
N LEU A 44 -20.24 16.42 -19.07
CA LEU A 44 -18.92 15.83 -19.19
C LEU A 44 -18.98 14.37 -18.78
N THR A 45 -18.60 13.45 -19.69
CA THR A 45 -18.42 12.04 -19.38
C THR A 45 -16.94 11.71 -19.35
N LEU A 46 -16.50 11.04 -18.28
CA LEU A 46 -15.12 10.61 -18.07
C LEU A 46 -15.04 9.09 -18.14
N GLU A 47 -14.14 8.59 -18.95
CA GLU A 47 -13.82 7.17 -19.09
C GLU A 47 -12.31 6.97 -18.90
N ALA A 48 -11.89 5.81 -18.39
CA ALA A 48 -10.50 5.43 -18.36
C ALA A 48 -10.27 4.02 -18.88
N ARG A 49 -9.10 3.82 -19.49
CA ARG A 49 -8.64 2.55 -20.05
C ARG A 49 -7.19 2.31 -19.66
N LEU A 50 -6.78 1.06 -19.59
CA LEU A 50 -5.36 0.74 -19.34
C LEU A 50 -4.48 1.04 -20.56
N THR A 51 -5.04 0.85 -21.77
CA THR A 51 -4.37 1.09 -23.05
C THR A 51 -5.33 1.78 -24.02
N LYS A 52 -4.78 2.35 -25.11
CA LYS A 52 -5.55 3.06 -26.14
C LYS A 52 -6.75 2.24 -26.68
N ASP A 53 -6.52 0.97 -26.96
CA ASP A 53 -7.52 0.07 -27.55
C ASP A 53 -8.11 -0.90 -26.48
N GLY A 54 -7.83 -0.65 -25.20
CA GLY A 54 -8.33 -1.46 -24.10
C GLY A 54 -9.80 -1.21 -23.79
N GLN A 55 -10.39 -2.13 -23.04
CA GLN A 55 -11.74 -1.96 -22.51
C GLN A 55 -11.78 -0.84 -21.46
N THR A 56 -12.93 -0.20 -21.35
CA THR A 56 -13.22 0.79 -20.30
C THR A 56 -13.19 0.12 -18.93
N ILE A 57 -12.58 0.78 -17.96
CA ILE A 57 -12.51 0.29 -16.58
C ILE A 57 -13.81 0.61 -15.87
N GLU A 58 -14.54 -0.43 -15.48
CA GLU A 58 -15.91 -0.33 -14.96
C GLU A 58 -15.95 0.00 -13.45
N ASN A 59 -14.87 -0.28 -12.69
CA ASN A 59 -14.84 -0.12 -11.25
C ASN A 59 -13.44 0.22 -10.74
N GLY A 60 -13.38 0.83 -9.54
CA GLY A 60 -12.11 1.07 -8.83
C GLY A 60 -11.33 2.30 -9.28
N LEU A 61 -11.87 3.11 -10.21
CA LEU A 61 -11.29 4.40 -10.56
C LEU A 61 -11.63 5.43 -9.48
N GLU A 62 -10.67 6.25 -9.13
CA GLU A 62 -10.84 7.45 -8.31
C GLU A 62 -10.75 8.68 -9.22
N TRP A 63 -11.83 9.45 -9.29
CA TRP A 63 -11.92 10.67 -10.08
C TRP A 63 -11.89 11.88 -9.18
N ARG A 64 -11.06 12.88 -9.53
CA ARG A 64 -11.04 14.21 -8.91
C ARG A 64 -11.05 15.27 -9.99
N ILE A 65 -11.94 16.24 -9.87
CA ILE A 65 -12.03 17.39 -10.77
C ILE A 65 -11.69 18.65 -9.97
N PHE A 66 -10.73 19.40 -10.45
CA PHE A 66 -10.29 20.64 -9.84
C PHE A 66 -10.59 21.82 -10.77
N GLY A 67 -10.92 22.96 -10.18
CA GLY A 67 -10.95 24.23 -10.88
C GLY A 67 -9.54 24.67 -11.28
N GLN A 68 -9.44 25.58 -12.25
CA GLN A 68 -8.12 26.08 -12.71
C GLN A 68 -7.61 27.29 -11.91
N ASN A 69 -8.48 28.05 -11.32
CA ASN A 69 -8.10 29.22 -10.56
C ASN A 69 -7.72 28.84 -9.14
N LEU A 70 -6.55 29.28 -8.71
CA LEU A 70 -6.10 29.06 -7.33
C LEU A 70 -7.07 29.72 -6.35
N GLY A 71 -7.41 29.01 -5.31
CA GLY A 71 -8.15 29.53 -4.16
C GLY A 71 -7.30 30.48 -3.31
N PRO A 72 -7.89 31.09 -2.28
CA PRO A 72 -7.18 31.99 -1.36
C PRO A 72 -6.03 31.30 -0.61
N ASP A 73 -6.07 29.98 -0.49
CA ASP A 73 -5.04 29.11 0.12
C ASP A 73 -3.90 28.74 -0.85
N GLY A 74 -3.91 29.27 -2.07
CA GLY A 74 -2.93 28.97 -3.11
C GLY A 74 -3.06 27.58 -3.73
N LYS A 75 -4.16 26.85 -3.48
CA LYS A 75 -4.43 25.52 -4.03
C LYS A 75 -5.55 25.56 -5.07
N LEU A 76 -5.53 24.57 -5.96
CA LEU A 76 -6.66 24.37 -6.87
C LEU A 76 -7.85 23.82 -6.09
N PRO A 77 -9.04 24.46 -6.20
CA PRO A 77 -10.24 23.98 -5.52
C PRO A 77 -10.67 22.62 -6.05
N LEU A 78 -10.84 21.65 -5.17
CA LEU A 78 -11.48 20.38 -5.48
C LEU A 78 -12.98 20.64 -5.65
N LEU A 79 -13.49 20.40 -6.86
CA LEU A 79 -14.90 20.63 -7.19
C LEU A 79 -15.72 19.35 -7.05
N LEU A 80 -15.10 18.20 -7.34
CA LEU A 80 -15.77 16.92 -7.32
C LEU A 80 -14.78 15.79 -7.08
N GLU A 81 -15.19 14.81 -6.27
CA GLU A 81 -14.51 13.55 -6.04
C GLU A 81 -15.51 12.40 -6.08
N THR A 82 -15.17 11.30 -6.75
CA THR A 82 -16.01 10.09 -6.82
C THR A 82 -15.20 8.85 -7.15
N ILE A 83 -15.75 7.69 -6.77
CA ILE A 83 -15.16 6.38 -7.06
C ILE A 83 -16.11 5.59 -7.97
N GLY A 84 -15.56 4.77 -8.86
CA GLY A 84 -16.31 3.85 -9.73
C GLY A 84 -15.64 3.61 -11.07
N GLY A 85 -16.43 3.48 -12.14
CA GLY A 85 -15.98 3.38 -13.52
C GLY A 85 -16.21 4.67 -14.29
N THR A 86 -16.87 4.57 -15.44
CA THR A 86 -17.34 5.72 -16.21
C THR A 86 -18.24 6.62 -15.38
N LYS A 87 -18.03 7.92 -15.44
CA LYS A 87 -18.82 8.92 -14.72
C LYS A 87 -19.26 10.04 -15.64
N SER A 88 -20.51 10.50 -15.45
CA SER A 88 -21.05 11.66 -16.15
C SER A 88 -21.46 12.74 -15.13
N PHE A 89 -21.11 13.98 -15.42
CA PHE A 89 -21.37 15.13 -14.57
C PHE A 89 -22.00 16.24 -15.39
N ASP A 90 -22.96 16.93 -14.82
CA ASP A 90 -23.44 18.20 -15.35
C ASP A 90 -22.56 19.31 -14.71
N ILE A 91 -21.75 19.95 -15.53
CA ILE A 91 -20.70 20.89 -15.11
C ILE A 91 -20.76 22.17 -15.94
N THR A 92 -20.38 23.28 -15.37
CA THR A 92 -20.30 24.57 -16.09
C THR A 92 -19.24 24.48 -17.20
N GLN A 93 -19.50 25.12 -18.34
CA GLN A 93 -18.47 25.29 -19.39
C GLN A 93 -17.23 25.97 -18.81
N GLY A 94 -16.05 25.48 -19.18
CA GLY A 94 -14.79 26.01 -18.66
C GLY A 94 -13.66 24.98 -18.73
N ASP A 95 -12.54 25.37 -18.15
CA ASP A 95 -11.34 24.55 -18.07
C ASP A 95 -11.22 23.90 -16.69
N TYR A 96 -10.81 22.64 -16.66
CA TYR A 96 -10.69 21.83 -15.46
C TYR A 96 -9.39 21.05 -15.47
N LEU A 97 -8.86 20.74 -14.29
CA LEU A 97 -7.83 19.74 -14.13
C LEU A 97 -8.47 18.46 -13.61
N VAL A 98 -8.42 17.40 -14.40
CA VAL A 98 -9.01 16.12 -14.05
C VAL A 98 -7.91 15.14 -13.70
N HIS A 99 -7.99 14.59 -12.50
CA HIS A 99 -7.16 13.52 -12.00
C HIS A 99 -7.96 12.22 -11.98
N VAL A 100 -7.36 11.16 -12.49
CA VAL A 100 -7.85 9.79 -12.38
C VAL A 100 -6.78 8.91 -11.79
N ALA A 101 -7.16 8.03 -10.85
CA ALA A 101 -6.28 7.00 -10.30
C ALA A 101 -6.93 5.62 -10.36
N TYR A 102 -6.11 4.60 -10.56
CA TYR A 102 -6.48 3.19 -10.52
C TYR A 102 -5.32 2.39 -9.88
N GLY A 103 -5.46 2.03 -8.63
CA GLY A 103 -4.34 1.50 -7.83
C GLY A 103 -3.20 2.51 -7.74
N HIS A 104 -2.00 2.12 -8.19
CA HIS A 104 -0.84 3.02 -8.26
C HIS A 104 -0.70 3.75 -9.59
N ALA A 105 -1.54 3.44 -10.59
CA ALA A 105 -1.55 4.17 -11.86
C ALA A 105 -2.42 5.42 -11.73
N ALA A 106 -1.87 6.59 -12.05
CA ALA A 106 -2.61 7.85 -12.02
C ALA A 106 -2.23 8.74 -13.21
N LEU A 107 -3.19 9.57 -13.62
CA LEU A 107 -3.00 10.54 -14.69
C LEU A 107 -3.74 11.83 -14.34
N VAL A 108 -3.08 12.96 -14.61
CA VAL A 108 -3.67 14.29 -14.50
C VAL A 108 -3.69 14.92 -15.88
N ARG A 109 -4.84 15.46 -16.29
CA ARG A 109 -4.98 16.13 -17.59
C ARG A 109 -5.88 17.35 -17.50
N LYS A 110 -5.50 18.40 -18.20
CA LYS A 110 -6.36 19.56 -18.46
C LYS A 110 -7.47 19.17 -19.45
N VAL A 111 -8.72 19.50 -19.11
CA VAL A 111 -9.92 19.23 -19.89
C VAL A 111 -10.70 20.53 -20.08
N SER A 112 -10.88 20.96 -21.33
CA SER A 112 -11.73 22.09 -21.70
C SER A 112 -13.13 21.59 -22.06
N VAL A 113 -14.14 22.10 -21.39
CA VAL A 113 -15.54 21.70 -21.53
C VAL A 113 -16.32 22.84 -22.15
N GLU A 114 -16.54 22.78 -23.47
CA GLU A 114 -17.34 23.78 -24.21
C GLU A 114 -18.74 23.27 -24.54
N LYS A 115 -18.90 21.97 -24.71
CA LYS A 115 -20.14 21.26 -25.02
C LYS A 115 -20.13 19.87 -24.41
N ALA A 116 -21.27 19.18 -24.47
CA ALA A 116 -21.34 17.78 -24.03
C ALA A 116 -20.28 16.94 -24.75
N SER A 117 -19.44 16.26 -23.95
CA SER A 117 -18.30 15.50 -24.46
C SER A 117 -17.95 14.33 -23.56
N THR A 118 -17.37 13.30 -24.19
CA THR A 118 -16.73 12.17 -23.50
C THR A 118 -15.21 12.32 -23.61
N VAL A 119 -14.55 12.24 -22.47
CA VAL A 119 -13.08 12.33 -22.39
C VAL A 119 -12.52 11.01 -21.89
N VAL A 120 -11.70 10.36 -22.72
CA VAL A 120 -11.09 9.08 -22.40
C VAL A 120 -9.67 9.31 -21.88
N PHE A 121 -9.35 8.71 -20.72
CA PHE A 121 -8.04 8.71 -20.11
C PHE A 121 -7.35 7.37 -20.36
N GLU A 122 -6.20 7.40 -21.01
CA GLU A 122 -5.35 6.23 -21.18
C GLU A 122 -4.28 6.22 -20.09
N LEU A 123 -4.40 5.27 -19.16
CA LEU A 123 -3.52 5.21 -17.99
C LEU A 123 -2.13 4.66 -18.30
N ASN A 124 -1.96 4.00 -19.45
CA ASN A 124 -0.72 3.30 -19.81
C ASN A 124 -0.24 2.42 -18.64
N ALA A 125 -1.11 1.52 -18.17
CA ALA A 125 -0.92 0.74 -16.97
C ALA A 125 -1.17 -0.75 -17.20
N GLY A 126 -0.65 -1.58 -16.29
CA GLY A 126 -0.89 -3.03 -16.24
C GLY A 126 -1.07 -3.51 -14.82
N GLY A 127 -1.42 -4.77 -14.64
CA GLY A 127 -1.52 -5.43 -13.34
C GLY A 127 -0.18 -6.00 -12.89
N LEU A 128 0.17 -5.83 -11.62
CA LEU A 128 1.25 -6.55 -10.96
C LEU A 128 0.64 -7.50 -9.93
N LYS A 129 0.95 -8.80 -10.05
CA LYS A 129 0.57 -9.84 -9.10
C LYS A 129 1.83 -10.46 -8.53
N LEU A 130 2.01 -10.35 -7.22
CA LEU A 130 3.19 -10.84 -6.51
C LEU A 130 2.82 -12.03 -5.64
N ASP A 131 3.66 -13.06 -5.69
CA ASP A 131 3.55 -14.23 -4.85
C ASP A 131 4.95 -14.76 -4.52
N ALA A 132 5.08 -15.67 -3.55
CA ALA A 132 6.34 -16.30 -3.22
C ALA A 132 6.15 -17.69 -2.65
N ILE A 133 7.18 -18.53 -2.84
CA ILE A 133 7.30 -19.88 -2.30
C ILE A 133 8.60 -20.02 -1.50
N ALA A 134 8.65 -20.97 -0.58
CA ALA A 134 9.89 -21.40 0.09
C ALA A 134 10.33 -22.71 -0.54
N ALA A 135 11.58 -22.77 -1.02
CA ALA A 135 12.06 -23.86 -1.86
C ALA A 135 11.15 -24.11 -3.10
N ILE A 136 11.38 -25.21 -3.80
CA ILE A 136 10.80 -25.44 -5.14
C ILE A 136 9.27 -25.39 -5.19
N ASP A 137 8.56 -25.86 -4.15
CA ASP A 137 7.08 -25.96 -4.17
C ASP A 137 6.41 -25.75 -2.80
N THR A 138 7.10 -25.20 -1.81
CA THR A 138 6.51 -25.02 -0.49
C THR A 138 5.78 -23.68 -0.41
N PRO A 139 4.43 -23.65 -0.34
CA PRO A 139 3.68 -22.40 -0.23
C PRO A 139 4.01 -21.65 1.08
N ILE A 140 4.26 -20.35 0.96
CA ILE A 140 4.40 -19.49 2.12
C ILE A 140 3.03 -18.95 2.51
N PRO A 141 2.60 -19.08 3.79
CA PRO A 141 1.34 -18.46 4.22
C PRO A 141 1.38 -16.93 4.03
N ALA A 142 0.34 -16.38 3.43
CA ALA A 142 0.28 -14.95 3.06
C ALA A 142 0.55 -13.98 4.23
N LYS A 143 0.26 -14.39 5.47
CA LYS A 143 0.53 -13.59 6.68
C LYS A 143 2.01 -13.33 6.95
N TYR A 144 2.90 -14.13 6.35
CA TYR A 144 4.35 -13.99 6.44
C TYR A 144 4.97 -13.30 5.23
N LEU A 145 4.17 -12.95 4.21
CA LEU A 145 4.67 -12.32 2.99
C LEU A 145 4.33 -10.85 2.95
N GLN A 146 5.32 -10.04 2.66
CA GLN A 146 5.19 -8.63 2.34
C GLN A 146 6.07 -8.29 1.15
N PHE A 147 5.55 -7.42 0.27
CA PHE A 147 6.31 -6.94 -0.87
C PHE A 147 6.40 -5.42 -0.82
N ASP A 148 7.61 -4.89 -0.98
CA ASP A 148 7.82 -3.47 -1.22
C ASP A 148 8.22 -3.26 -2.67
N VAL A 149 7.57 -2.31 -3.32
CA VAL A 149 7.79 -2.00 -4.74
C VAL A 149 8.48 -0.66 -4.84
N TYR A 150 9.61 -0.64 -5.50
CA TYR A 150 10.46 0.53 -5.70
C TYR A 150 10.55 0.87 -7.19
N ASP A 151 10.92 2.10 -7.48
CA ASP A 151 11.38 2.48 -8.80
C ASP A 151 12.61 1.65 -9.19
N SER A 152 12.76 1.34 -10.48
CA SER A 152 13.97 0.66 -10.98
C SER A 152 15.21 1.55 -10.93
N GLU A 153 15.03 2.87 -11.05
CA GLU A 153 16.11 3.82 -11.02
C GLU A 153 16.61 4.09 -9.59
N GLN A 154 17.92 4.27 -9.48
CA GLN A 154 18.56 4.70 -8.23
C GLN A 154 18.91 6.17 -8.33
N ASN A 155 18.83 6.87 -7.21
CA ASN A 155 19.35 8.25 -7.10
C ASN A 155 20.88 8.25 -7.00
N GLU A 156 21.48 9.42 -6.88
CA GLU A 156 22.94 9.61 -6.77
C GLU A 156 23.56 8.90 -5.55
N PHE A 157 22.77 8.57 -4.55
CA PHE A 157 23.18 7.84 -3.35
C PHE A 157 22.93 6.33 -3.43
N GLY A 158 22.47 5.82 -4.58
CA GLY A 158 22.15 4.41 -4.77
C GLY A 158 20.81 3.98 -4.19
N GLU A 159 19.98 4.92 -3.72
CA GLU A 159 18.67 4.62 -3.14
C GLU A 159 17.58 4.58 -4.21
N ARG A 160 16.62 3.68 -4.07
CA ARG A 160 15.43 3.57 -4.91
C ARG A 160 14.23 4.25 -4.26
N LYS A 161 13.45 4.96 -5.05
CA LYS A 161 12.21 5.58 -4.59
C LYS A 161 11.18 4.48 -4.29
N LEU A 162 10.68 4.45 -3.06
CA LEU A 162 9.57 3.57 -2.67
C LEU A 162 8.27 4.04 -3.36
N ILE A 163 7.62 3.14 -4.10
CA ILE A 163 6.34 3.38 -4.79
C ILE A 163 5.17 2.78 -3.99
N ALA A 164 5.31 1.55 -3.51
CA ALA A 164 4.30 0.90 -2.69
C ALA A 164 4.95 0.07 -1.59
N ARG A 165 4.38 0.13 -0.38
CA ARG A 165 4.84 -0.62 0.79
C ARG A 165 3.84 -1.69 1.20
N ALA A 166 4.34 -2.81 1.68
CA ALA A 166 3.56 -3.91 2.25
C ALA A 166 2.44 -4.40 1.34
N VAL A 167 2.73 -4.51 0.05
CA VAL A 167 1.81 -5.09 -0.94
C VAL A 167 1.56 -6.55 -0.56
N GLY A 168 0.29 -6.94 -0.45
CA GLY A 168 -0.09 -8.30 -0.09
C GLY A 168 0.03 -9.29 -1.25
N ALA A 169 0.35 -10.54 -0.93
CA ALA A 169 0.45 -11.63 -1.89
C ALA A 169 -0.87 -11.92 -2.62
N GLY A 170 -0.78 -12.38 -3.85
CA GLY A 170 -1.88 -12.95 -4.66
C GLY A 170 -2.85 -11.94 -5.27
N LYS A 171 -2.77 -10.64 -4.93
CA LYS A 171 -3.66 -9.60 -5.45
C LYS A 171 -3.08 -8.97 -6.72
N ILE A 172 -3.96 -8.71 -7.70
CA ILE A 172 -3.58 -7.91 -8.86
C ILE A 172 -3.77 -6.44 -8.52
N ILE A 173 -2.68 -5.68 -8.56
CA ILE A 173 -2.67 -4.25 -8.27
C ILE A 173 -2.22 -3.51 -9.51
N PRO A 174 -2.98 -2.48 -9.97
CA PRO A 174 -2.59 -1.68 -11.12
C PRO A 174 -1.37 -0.80 -10.82
N PHE A 175 -0.39 -0.84 -11.73
CA PHE A 175 0.80 0.02 -11.75
C PHE A 175 0.97 0.65 -13.12
N PRO A 176 1.57 1.84 -13.24
CA PRO A 176 2.02 2.37 -14.52
C PRO A 176 2.90 1.36 -15.26
N ALA A 177 2.88 1.39 -16.58
CA ALA A 177 3.83 0.59 -17.36
C ALA A 177 5.26 1.06 -17.08
N GLY A 178 6.15 0.12 -16.77
CA GLY A 178 7.53 0.43 -16.38
C GLY A 178 8.23 -0.78 -15.77
N THR A 179 9.48 -0.58 -15.37
CA THR A 179 10.25 -1.56 -14.61
C THR A 179 10.28 -1.16 -13.15
N TYR A 180 10.09 -2.10 -12.25
CA TYR A 180 10.07 -1.92 -10.80
C TYR A 180 11.02 -2.89 -10.14
N HIS A 181 11.71 -2.42 -9.11
CA HIS A 181 12.46 -3.27 -8.21
C HIS A 181 11.54 -3.72 -7.06
N VAL A 182 11.30 -5.01 -6.94
CA VAL A 182 10.43 -5.58 -5.91
C VAL A 182 11.27 -6.31 -4.89
N ILE A 183 11.11 -5.95 -3.61
CA ILE A 183 11.68 -6.70 -2.49
C ILE A 183 10.56 -7.51 -1.85
N SER A 184 10.72 -8.83 -1.84
CA SER A 184 9.87 -9.75 -1.10
C SER A 184 10.51 -10.03 0.26
N ARG A 185 9.71 -9.89 1.33
CA ARG A 185 10.10 -10.26 2.69
C ARG A 185 9.29 -11.45 3.15
N PHE A 186 9.98 -12.46 3.59
CA PHE A 186 9.40 -13.61 4.24
C PHE A 186 9.68 -13.53 5.75
N GLY A 187 8.65 -13.18 6.53
CA GLY A 187 8.80 -12.84 7.95
C GLY A 187 9.42 -11.46 8.19
N GLU A 188 9.97 -11.27 9.38
CA GLU A 188 10.46 -9.97 9.86
C GLU A 188 11.97 -9.96 10.16
N THR A 189 12.68 -11.02 9.76
CA THR A 189 14.09 -11.20 10.11
C THR A 189 15.02 -10.94 8.92
N ASN A 190 15.60 -11.99 8.35
CA ASN A 190 16.66 -11.89 7.35
C ASN A 190 16.33 -12.58 6.01
N ALA A 191 15.09 -13.03 5.82
CA ALA A 191 14.69 -13.70 4.59
C ALA A 191 14.10 -12.71 3.58
N GLU A 192 14.97 -12.03 2.83
CA GLU A 192 14.62 -11.09 1.78
C GLU A 192 15.15 -11.52 0.43
N ILE A 193 14.39 -11.23 -0.64
CA ILE A 193 14.82 -11.41 -2.02
C ILE A 193 14.32 -10.27 -2.90
N GLY A 194 15.17 -9.80 -3.80
CA GLY A 194 14.85 -8.74 -4.76
C GLY A 194 14.73 -9.27 -6.19
N ALA A 195 13.83 -8.68 -6.97
CA ALA A 195 13.69 -8.93 -8.40
C ALA A 195 13.25 -7.69 -9.17
N ASP A 196 13.76 -7.52 -10.38
CA ASP A 196 13.29 -6.48 -11.29
C ASP A 196 12.18 -7.02 -12.17
N LEU A 197 10.99 -6.40 -12.12
CA LEU A 197 9.79 -6.83 -12.81
C LEU A 197 9.29 -5.74 -13.76
N ARG A 198 8.93 -6.14 -14.98
CA ARG A 198 8.41 -5.23 -15.99
C ARG A 198 6.90 -5.33 -16.10
N VAL A 199 6.20 -4.25 -15.75
CA VAL A 199 4.76 -4.10 -15.97
C VAL A 199 4.50 -3.64 -17.40
N GLN A 200 3.71 -4.42 -18.16
CA GLN A 200 3.33 -4.13 -19.53
C GLN A 200 1.90 -3.56 -19.57
N PRO A 201 1.64 -2.54 -20.42
CA PRO A 201 0.30 -1.98 -20.55
C PRO A 201 -0.75 -3.04 -20.90
N GLY A 202 -1.90 -3.01 -20.23
CA GLY A 202 -3.03 -3.91 -20.48
C GLY A 202 -2.82 -5.37 -20.12
N LYS A 203 -1.65 -5.75 -19.57
CA LYS A 203 -1.33 -7.12 -19.17
C LYS A 203 -1.12 -7.27 -17.67
N VAL A 204 -1.27 -8.50 -17.19
CA VAL A 204 -0.88 -8.86 -15.82
C VAL A 204 0.51 -9.46 -15.85
N THR A 205 1.44 -8.83 -15.14
CA THR A 205 2.75 -9.39 -14.82
C THR A 205 2.61 -10.15 -13.51
N ALA A 206 2.70 -11.47 -13.55
CA ALA A 206 2.70 -12.32 -12.36
C ALA A 206 4.13 -12.76 -12.06
N ALA A 207 4.57 -12.58 -10.81
CA ALA A 207 5.86 -13.06 -10.34
C ALA A 207 5.65 -13.95 -9.11
N ASN A 208 6.36 -15.08 -9.09
CA ASN A 208 6.45 -15.96 -7.96
C ASN A 208 7.92 -16.05 -7.55
N LEU A 209 8.26 -15.44 -6.38
CA LEU A 209 9.63 -15.31 -5.91
C LEU A 209 9.98 -16.50 -4.99
N GLU A 210 11.13 -17.12 -5.20
CA GLU A 210 11.56 -18.27 -4.41
C GLU A 210 12.48 -17.83 -3.26
N HIS A 211 11.97 -17.94 -2.03
CA HIS A 211 12.76 -17.71 -0.82
C HIS A 211 13.52 -18.97 -0.41
N ARG A 212 14.79 -18.77 -0.04
CA ARG A 212 15.60 -19.79 0.63
C ARG A 212 15.54 -19.55 2.12
N ALA A 213 14.45 -20.02 2.76
CA ALA A 213 14.17 -19.76 4.17
C ALA A 213 13.20 -20.80 4.75
N ALA A 214 13.06 -20.81 6.07
CA ALA A 214 12.14 -21.68 6.79
C ALA A 214 11.45 -20.96 7.95
N ILE A 215 10.25 -21.43 8.32
CA ILE A 215 9.53 -21.04 9.54
C ILE A 215 9.92 -22.02 10.65
N LEU A 216 10.51 -21.50 11.73
CA LEU A 216 11.01 -22.30 12.85
C LEU A 216 10.38 -21.84 14.16
N THR A 217 9.99 -22.80 15.00
CA THR A 217 9.51 -22.54 16.36
C THR A 217 10.55 -23.00 17.35
N PHE A 218 10.93 -22.12 18.29
CA PHE A 218 11.97 -22.41 19.26
C PHE A 218 11.35 -22.81 20.60
N ARG A 219 11.91 -23.87 21.21
CA ARG A 219 11.47 -24.37 22.53
C ARG A 219 12.68 -24.68 23.42
N LEU A 220 12.67 -24.17 24.63
CA LEU A 220 13.56 -24.65 25.68
C LEU A 220 12.89 -25.82 26.39
N VAL A 221 13.52 -26.99 26.43
CA VAL A 221 12.93 -28.22 27.00
C VAL A 221 13.91 -28.89 27.98
N SER A 222 13.36 -29.57 28.99
CA SER A 222 14.19 -30.33 29.94
C SER A 222 14.68 -31.67 29.37
N SER A 223 14.00 -32.19 28.39
CA SER A 223 14.36 -33.42 27.65
C SER A 223 13.81 -33.32 26.23
N ALA A 224 14.41 -34.02 25.27
CA ALA A 224 13.96 -34.04 23.89
C ALA A 224 12.46 -34.44 23.79
N GLY A 225 11.67 -33.66 23.04
CA GLY A 225 10.22 -33.81 22.91
C GLY A 225 9.41 -33.42 24.14
N GLY A 226 10.04 -32.87 25.18
CA GLY A 226 9.38 -32.44 26.43
C GLY A 226 8.60 -31.13 26.28
N ASP A 227 7.86 -30.79 27.37
CA ASP A 227 7.15 -29.52 27.46
C ASP A 227 8.12 -28.35 27.48
N ALA A 228 7.73 -27.25 26.80
CA ALA A 228 8.56 -26.06 26.79
C ALA A 228 8.54 -25.31 28.11
N ILE A 229 9.69 -24.83 28.50
CA ILE A 229 9.90 -24.07 29.72
C ILE A 229 9.48 -22.62 29.53
N ALA A 230 8.55 -22.15 30.35
CA ALA A 230 8.08 -20.77 30.33
C ALA A 230 9.19 -19.77 30.75
N ASP A 231 8.91 -18.46 30.61
CA ASP A 231 9.80 -17.37 31.02
C ASP A 231 11.22 -17.47 30.40
N THR A 232 11.28 -17.86 29.14
CA THR A 232 12.51 -17.96 28.38
C THR A 232 12.64 -16.75 27.43
N SER A 233 13.82 -16.15 27.39
CA SER A 233 14.18 -15.16 26.37
C SER A 233 15.17 -15.77 25.38
N TRP A 234 15.01 -15.36 24.12
CA TRP A 234 15.71 -15.94 23.00
C TRP A 234 16.56 -14.91 22.28
N SER A 235 17.75 -15.31 21.85
CA SER A 235 18.58 -14.57 20.90
C SER A 235 19.06 -15.55 19.83
N ILE A 236 18.86 -15.19 18.57
CA ILE A 236 19.32 -15.98 17.42
C ILE A 236 20.49 -15.25 16.79
N LEU A 237 21.60 -15.97 16.65
CA LEU A 237 22.85 -15.45 16.14
C LEU A 237 23.23 -16.18 14.85
N THR A 238 23.97 -15.50 13.98
CA THR A 238 24.69 -16.15 12.87
C THR A 238 25.82 -17.02 13.41
N GLU A 239 26.43 -17.84 12.56
CA GLU A 239 27.63 -18.60 12.90
C GLU A 239 28.83 -17.71 13.31
N SER A 240 28.88 -16.47 12.75
CA SER A 240 29.89 -15.46 13.12
C SER A 240 29.59 -14.75 14.44
N GLY A 241 28.44 -15.00 15.07
CA GLY A 241 28.03 -14.39 16.34
C GLY A 241 27.24 -13.09 16.22
N ASP A 242 26.83 -12.69 14.99
CA ASP A 242 26.03 -11.51 14.78
C ASP A 242 24.58 -11.76 15.16
N LEU A 243 23.97 -10.84 15.90
CA LEU A 243 22.59 -10.95 16.33
C LEU A 243 21.62 -10.77 15.14
N ILE A 244 20.77 -11.75 14.90
CA ILE A 244 19.70 -11.69 13.91
C ILE A 244 18.41 -11.15 14.52
N THR A 245 17.98 -11.74 15.65
CA THR A 245 16.71 -11.35 16.30
C THR A 245 16.66 -11.81 17.75
N GLU A 246 15.78 -11.19 18.53
CA GLU A 246 15.48 -11.54 19.90
C GLU A 246 13.98 -11.72 20.12
N SER A 247 13.60 -12.56 21.09
CA SER A 247 12.21 -12.73 21.51
C SER A 247 12.11 -13.05 23.00
N ARG A 248 11.01 -12.59 23.62
CA ARG A 248 10.62 -12.94 24.99
C ARG A 248 9.40 -13.87 25.02
N SER A 249 8.99 -14.37 23.87
CA SER A 249 7.91 -15.37 23.78
C SER A 249 8.42 -16.74 24.25
N THR A 250 7.58 -17.49 24.93
CA THR A 250 7.91 -18.87 25.36
C THR A 250 8.14 -19.80 24.16
N PHE A 251 7.39 -19.57 23.07
CA PHE A 251 7.44 -20.34 21.81
C PHE A 251 7.54 -19.36 20.64
N PRO A 252 8.68 -18.69 20.45
CA PRO A 252 8.77 -17.78 19.34
C PRO A 252 8.80 -18.55 18.01
N THR A 253 7.94 -18.15 17.07
CA THR A 253 8.01 -18.61 15.70
C THR A 253 8.67 -17.53 14.87
N MET A 254 9.75 -17.86 14.19
CA MET A 254 10.58 -16.94 13.41
C MET A 254 10.80 -17.50 12.02
N VAL A 255 10.99 -16.63 11.06
CA VAL A 255 11.46 -16.99 9.73
C VAL A 255 12.95 -16.69 9.67
N LEU A 256 13.74 -17.66 9.26
CA LEU A 256 15.18 -17.48 9.06
C LEU A 256 15.57 -17.90 7.64
N ALA A 257 16.47 -17.14 7.04
CA ALA A 257 17.10 -17.52 5.78
C ALA A 257 17.89 -18.83 5.96
N GLU A 258 18.11 -19.56 4.87
CA GLU A 258 18.98 -20.75 4.86
C GLU A 258 20.38 -20.41 5.33
N GLY A 259 20.90 -21.21 6.23
CA GLY A 259 22.25 -21.01 6.83
C GLY A 259 22.41 -21.68 8.18
N SER A 260 23.59 -21.48 8.79
CA SER A 260 23.96 -21.99 10.11
C SER A 260 23.77 -20.89 11.17
N TYR A 261 23.17 -21.25 12.27
CA TYR A 261 22.79 -20.34 13.36
C TYR A 261 23.05 -20.96 14.74
N SER A 262 23.09 -20.09 15.73
CA SER A 262 23.08 -20.47 17.14
C SER A 262 21.84 -19.89 17.83
N ALA A 263 21.05 -20.73 18.49
CA ALA A 263 19.95 -20.32 19.35
C ALA A 263 20.43 -20.27 20.79
N ILE A 264 20.26 -19.11 21.42
CA ILE A 264 20.53 -18.87 22.83
C ILE A 264 19.20 -18.71 23.54
N ALA A 265 18.96 -19.57 24.56
CA ALA A 265 17.81 -19.51 25.45
C ALA A 265 18.27 -19.12 26.84
N LYS A 266 17.73 -18.03 27.41
CA LYS A 266 18.00 -17.59 28.78
C LYS A 266 16.77 -17.79 29.64
N HIS A 267 16.90 -18.61 30.69
CA HIS A 267 15.86 -18.89 31.67
C HIS A 267 16.39 -18.73 33.09
N LYS A 268 15.75 -17.90 33.91
CA LYS A 268 16.16 -17.65 35.35
C LYS A 268 17.63 -17.36 35.55
N GLY A 269 18.23 -16.64 34.61
CA GLY A 269 19.67 -16.29 34.68
C GLY A 269 20.63 -17.32 34.10
N THR A 270 20.20 -18.54 33.82
CA THR A 270 21.01 -19.58 33.16
C THR A 270 20.86 -19.47 31.66
N ILE A 271 21.96 -19.69 30.94
CA ILE A 271 22.04 -19.63 29.48
C ILE A 271 22.20 -21.05 28.92
N TYR A 272 21.38 -21.39 27.95
CA TYR A 272 21.47 -22.64 27.21
C TYR A 272 21.60 -22.29 25.70
N SER A 273 22.31 -23.10 24.95
CA SER A 273 22.50 -22.86 23.52
C SER A 273 22.53 -24.14 22.70
N THR A 274 22.16 -24.02 21.45
CA THR A 274 22.34 -25.07 20.46
C THR A 274 22.62 -24.45 19.08
N ASN A 275 23.47 -25.15 18.31
CA ASN A 275 23.68 -24.80 16.91
C ASN A 275 22.72 -25.58 16.04
N PHE A 276 22.21 -24.97 15.00
CA PHE A 276 21.28 -25.59 14.06
C PHE A 276 21.46 -25.05 12.65
N GLU A 277 21.01 -25.82 11.69
CA GLU A 277 21.03 -25.47 10.27
C GLU A 277 19.60 -25.24 9.77
N VAL A 278 19.37 -24.11 9.09
CA VAL A 278 18.13 -23.80 8.42
C VAL A 278 18.21 -24.29 6.99
N LYS A 279 17.29 -25.19 6.62
CA LYS A 279 17.12 -25.70 5.25
C LYS A 279 15.88 -25.11 4.63
N SER A 280 16.00 -24.59 3.42
CA SER A 280 14.90 -23.97 2.69
C SER A 280 13.66 -24.88 2.62
N GLY A 281 12.49 -24.33 2.96
CA GLY A 281 11.21 -25.05 2.92
C GLY A 281 11.00 -26.11 4.00
N VAL A 282 11.98 -26.35 4.88
CA VAL A 282 11.88 -27.32 5.99
C VAL A 282 11.40 -26.59 7.24
N PHE A 283 10.08 -26.54 7.44
CA PHE A 283 9.47 -25.91 8.61
C PHE A 283 9.47 -26.90 9.81
N GLY A 284 9.71 -26.39 11.03
CA GLY A 284 9.75 -27.27 12.19
C GLY A 284 10.11 -26.58 13.49
N ASP A 285 10.45 -27.40 14.47
CA ASP A 285 10.80 -26.96 15.82
C ASP A 285 12.32 -27.11 16.07
N ILE A 286 12.88 -26.15 16.74
CA ILE A 286 14.26 -26.17 17.26
C ILE A 286 14.18 -26.28 18.78
N GLU A 287 14.67 -27.40 19.31
CA GLU A 287 14.74 -27.65 20.74
C GLU A 287 16.12 -27.28 21.28
N VAL A 288 16.13 -26.48 22.35
CA VAL A 288 17.30 -26.22 23.17
C VAL A 288 17.12 -27.00 24.46
N LEU A 289 18.08 -27.86 24.81
CA LEU A 289 18.01 -28.65 26.04
C LEU A 289 18.50 -27.84 27.22
N ALA A 290 17.69 -27.80 28.30
CA ALA A 290 18.02 -27.18 29.57
C ALA A 290 18.85 -28.15 30.42
N ILE A 291 19.99 -28.58 29.88
CA ILE A 291 20.95 -29.47 30.56
C ILE A 291 22.17 -28.65 30.94
N ASN A 292 22.60 -28.71 32.22
CA ASN A 292 23.83 -28.09 32.72
C ASN A 292 25.05 -28.96 32.41
#